data_de65cd3f30e524ef9c8e10a4c6d03d9f
#
_entry.id   de65cd3f30e524ef9c8e10a4c6d03d9f
#
_cell.length_a   1.000
_cell.length_b   1.000
_cell.length_c   1.000
_cell.angle_alpha   90.00
_cell.angle_beta   90.00
_cell.angle_gamma   90.00
#
_symmetry.space_group_name_H-M   'P 1'
#
loop_
_entity.id
_entity.type
_entity.pdbx_description
1 polymer ?
#
loop_
_entity_poly.entity_id
_entity_poly.type
_entity_poly.pdbx_seq_one_letter_code
_entity_poly.pdbx_strand_id
1 'polypeptide(L)'
;VRKRTAGTVAVLGATGKTGRYLVARLCERGYDVAAIGRDRARLEALDERARPVVADLEAPATVKAALAGAERVASLAHARHAQALIDALPAGCARVVVTGSTRRFTRLPDPAAEAVRAGEAAFARAGLPGVMLHPSMIYGAPDDRNVNRLLRLVRARRVIPLPDGGRHRVQPVFVDDVVEAYVAALERETAPGPPIVIAGPEPITYAAMVRACAEALDRRVAIVPLPAGALIAAARVARALGIALPFDADEIRRATEDKVFDPGEMRERLGVSPRPFAEGLRLKCARGWC
;
A
#
# COMPACT_ATOMS: atom_id res chain seq x y z
N VAL A 1 -37.64 -4.42 1.92
CA VAL A 1 -37.17 -3.34 2.81
C VAL A 1 -35.75 -2.98 2.36
N ARG A 2 -35.55 -1.82 1.69
CA ARG A 2 -34.20 -1.31 1.38
C ARG A 2 -33.49 -1.04 2.72
N LYS A 3 -32.44 -1.84 3.05
CA LYS A 3 -31.51 -1.49 4.13
C LYS A 3 -31.01 -0.07 3.86
N ARG A 4 -31.12 0.81 4.88
CA ARG A 4 -30.49 2.14 4.80
C ARG A 4 -29.01 1.93 4.49
N THR A 5 -28.54 2.44 3.39
CA THR A 5 -27.12 2.43 3.03
C THR A 5 -26.36 3.33 4.01
N ALA A 6 -25.16 2.95 4.39
CA ALA A 6 -24.28 3.75 5.24
C ALA A 6 -23.74 5.03 4.53
N GLY A 7 -24.22 5.28 3.30
CA GLY A 7 -23.82 6.36 2.41
C GLY A 7 -23.10 5.88 1.16
N THR A 8 -22.74 6.80 0.28
CA THR A 8 -22.05 6.48 -1.00
C THR A 8 -20.54 6.70 -0.86
N VAL A 9 -19.76 5.71 -1.31
CA VAL A 9 -18.28 5.79 -1.32
C VAL A 9 -17.77 5.49 -2.72
N ALA A 10 -16.96 6.40 -3.27
CA ALA A 10 -16.21 6.15 -4.50
C ALA A 10 -14.78 5.70 -4.17
N VAL A 11 -14.36 4.58 -4.76
CA VAL A 11 -13.02 4.00 -4.55
C VAL A 11 -12.24 4.03 -5.87
N LEU A 12 -11.30 4.97 -6.01
CA LEU A 12 -10.38 5.03 -7.16
C LEU A 12 -9.21 4.06 -6.94
N GLY A 13 -8.84 3.34 -8.01
CA GLY A 13 -7.84 2.26 -7.90
C GLY A 13 -8.43 1.00 -7.29
N ALA A 14 -9.73 0.78 -7.43
CA ALA A 14 -10.49 -0.34 -6.88
C ALA A 14 -9.93 -1.71 -7.26
N THR A 15 -9.38 -1.87 -8.46
CA THR A 15 -8.78 -3.13 -8.93
C THR A 15 -7.33 -3.35 -8.46
N GLY A 16 -6.81 -2.42 -7.66
CA GLY A 16 -5.47 -2.50 -7.10
C GLY A 16 -5.35 -3.55 -5.98
N LYS A 17 -4.11 -3.81 -5.54
CA LYS A 17 -3.79 -4.82 -4.53
C LYS A 17 -4.46 -4.60 -3.17
N THR A 18 -4.67 -3.35 -2.78
CA THR A 18 -5.39 -2.96 -1.58
C THR A 18 -6.84 -2.59 -1.91
N GLY A 19 -7.07 -1.99 -3.09
CA GLY A 19 -8.37 -1.46 -3.49
C GLY A 19 -9.48 -2.51 -3.49
N ARG A 20 -9.22 -3.70 -4.02
CA ARG A 20 -10.21 -4.79 -4.04
C ARG A 20 -10.65 -5.23 -2.65
N TYR A 21 -9.76 -5.23 -1.67
CA TYR A 21 -10.11 -5.54 -0.27
C TYR A 21 -10.87 -4.41 0.39
N LEU A 22 -10.53 -3.15 0.06
CA LEU A 22 -11.28 -2.00 0.54
C LEU A 22 -12.71 -2.00 -0.02
N VAL A 23 -12.88 -2.28 -1.31
CA VAL A 23 -14.22 -2.40 -1.94
C VAL A 23 -15.04 -3.46 -1.22
N ALA A 24 -14.52 -4.68 -1.06
CA ALA A 24 -15.22 -5.75 -0.35
C ALA A 24 -15.59 -5.35 1.09
N ARG A 25 -14.65 -4.76 1.83
CA ARG A 25 -14.89 -4.34 3.21
C ARG A 25 -15.95 -3.25 3.33
N LEU A 26 -15.97 -2.27 2.42
CA LEU A 26 -17.00 -1.22 2.39
C LEU A 26 -18.39 -1.79 2.04
N CYS A 27 -18.45 -2.73 1.11
CA CYS A 27 -19.70 -3.46 0.80
C CYS A 27 -20.20 -4.26 2.00
N GLU A 28 -19.31 -4.94 2.74
CA GLU A 28 -19.66 -5.65 4.00
C GLU A 28 -20.23 -4.71 5.06
N ARG A 29 -19.73 -3.45 5.10
CA ARG A 29 -20.23 -2.41 6.00
C ARG A 29 -21.51 -1.73 5.54
N GLY A 30 -22.05 -2.12 4.38
CA GLY A 30 -23.33 -1.64 3.86
C GLY A 30 -23.27 -0.31 3.13
N TYR A 31 -22.09 0.10 2.66
CA TYR A 31 -21.95 1.26 1.78
C TYR A 31 -22.42 0.94 0.34
N ASP A 32 -22.94 1.94 -0.36
CA ASP A 32 -23.07 1.93 -1.80
C ASP A 32 -21.71 2.31 -2.42
N VAL A 33 -21.01 1.32 -2.98
CA VAL A 33 -19.62 1.47 -3.41
C VAL A 33 -19.53 1.62 -4.91
N ALA A 34 -19.04 2.77 -5.40
CA ALA A 34 -18.60 2.95 -6.77
C ALA A 34 -17.12 2.51 -6.90
N ALA A 35 -16.89 1.35 -7.49
CA ALA A 35 -15.55 0.83 -7.75
C ALA A 35 -15.01 1.43 -9.06
N ILE A 36 -13.99 2.30 -8.96
CA ILE A 36 -13.48 3.08 -10.09
C ILE A 36 -12.10 2.56 -10.52
N GLY A 37 -11.93 2.32 -11.81
CA GLY A 37 -10.68 1.86 -12.42
C GLY A 37 -10.73 1.94 -13.93
N ARG A 38 -9.64 1.56 -14.60
CA ARG A 38 -9.51 1.68 -16.06
C ARG A 38 -10.00 0.45 -16.83
N ASP A 39 -9.97 -0.70 -16.20
CA ASP A 39 -10.26 -1.99 -16.82
C ASP A 39 -11.63 -2.49 -16.34
N ARG A 40 -12.60 -2.50 -17.25
CA ARG A 40 -13.97 -2.89 -16.97
C ARG A 40 -14.08 -4.34 -16.49
N ALA A 41 -13.39 -5.26 -17.16
CA ALA A 41 -13.45 -6.68 -16.81
C ALA A 41 -12.92 -6.94 -15.38
N ARG A 42 -11.84 -6.25 -15.01
CA ARG A 42 -11.30 -6.34 -13.63
C ARG A 42 -12.21 -5.69 -12.59
N LEU A 43 -12.97 -4.67 -12.96
CA LEU A 43 -13.95 -4.05 -12.07
C LEU A 43 -15.15 -4.98 -11.84
N GLU A 44 -15.65 -5.62 -12.90
CA GLU A 44 -16.76 -6.58 -12.85
C GLU A 44 -16.40 -7.88 -12.09
N ALA A 45 -15.10 -8.19 -11.97
CA ALA A 45 -14.60 -9.30 -11.17
C ALA A 45 -14.44 -8.97 -9.66
N LEU A 46 -14.77 -7.76 -9.22
CA LEU A 46 -14.80 -7.37 -7.81
C LEU A 46 -16.06 -7.89 -7.11
N ASP A 47 -16.30 -7.43 -5.90
CA ASP A 47 -17.52 -7.73 -5.15
C ASP A 47 -18.76 -7.31 -5.97
N GLU A 48 -19.70 -8.22 -6.17
CA GLU A 48 -20.92 -8.01 -6.98
C GLU A 48 -21.83 -6.88 -6.45
N ARG A 49 -21.67 -6.53 -5.17
CA ARG A 49 -22.38 -5.42 -4.52
C ARG A 49 -21.81 -4.06 -4.91
N ALA A 50 -20.61 -4.01 -5.46
CA ALA A 50 -19.99 -2.77 -5.88
C ALA A 50 -20.38 -2.42 -7.32
N ARG A 51 -20.65 -1.16 -7.58
CA ARG A 51 -20.97 -0.65 -8.92
C ARG A 51 -19.68 -0.37 -9.70
N PRO A 52 -19.39 -1.09 -10.81
CA PRO A 52 -18.21 -0.84 -11.63
C PRO A 52 -18.34 0.48 -12.40
N VAL A 53 -17.32 1.33 -12.34
CA VAL A 53 -17.25 2.61 -13.05
C VAL A 53 -15.89 2.76 -13.73
N VAL A 54 -15.90 2.90 -15.05
CA VAL A 54 -14.67 3.08 -15.82
C VAL A 54 -14.26 4.55 -15.82
N ALA A 55 -13.06 4.86 -15.31
CA ALA A 55 -12.47 6.18 -15.39
C ALA A 55 -10.94 6.11 -15.30
N ASP A 56 -10.27 7.11 -15.87
CA ASP A 56 -8.82 7.26 -15.83
C ASP A 56 -8.41 8.63 -15.27
N LEU A 57 -7.53 8.63 -14.29
CA LEU A 57 -6.98 9.86 -13.69
C LEU A 57 -6.15 10.70 -14.69
N GLU A 58 -5.75 10.12 -15.82
CA GLU A 58 -5.13 10.84 -16.94
C GLU A 58 -6.18 11.47 -17.89
N ALA A 59 -7.49 11.18 -17.66
CA ALA A 59 -8.63 11.76 -18.40
C ALA A 59 -9.61 12.43 -17.42
N PRO A 60 -9.37 13.67 -16.98
CA PRO A 60 -10.07 14.33 -15.86
C PRO A 60 -11.59 14.34 -15.98
N ALA A 61 -12.14 14.51 -17.19
CA ALA A 61 -13.57 14.50 -17.41
C ALA A 61 -14.24 13.17 -17.00
N THR A 62 -13.56 12.03 -17.22
CA THR A 62 -14.07 10.71 -16.84
C THR A 62 -14.10 10.55 -15.32
N VAL A 63 -13.09 11.10 -14.61
CA VAL A 63 -13.02 11.05 -13.15
C VAL A 63 -14.11 11.90 -12.52
N LYS A 64 -14.32 13.12 -13.03
CA LYS A 64 -15.38 14.01 -12.54
C LYS A 64 -16.77 13.36 -12.66
N ALA A 65 -17.05 12.74 -13.80
CA ALA A 65 -18.30 11.98 -14.00
C ALA A 65 -18.42 10.79 -13.06
N ALA A 66 -17.31 10.04 -12.84
CA ALA A 66 -17.28 8.87 -11.98
C ALA A 66 -17.47 9.20 -10.49
N LEU A 67 -17.05 10.39 -10.05
CA LEU A 67 -17.20 10.86 -8.68
C LEU A 67 -18.53 11.58 -8.40
N ALA A 68 -19.34 11.81 -9.43
CA ALA A 68 -20.61 12.52 -9.26
C ALA A 68 -21.52 11.83 -8.22
N GLY A 69 -21.97 12.59 -7.21
CA GLY A 69 -22.81 12.09 -6.13
C GLY A 69 -22.11 11.25 -5.05
N ALA A 70 -20.79 11.14 -5.08
CA ALA A 70 -20.05 10.47 -4.01
C ALA A 70 -19.98 11.36 -2.77
N GLU A 71 -20.48 10.88 -1.64
CA GLU A 71 -20.36 11.54 -0.35
C GLU A 71 -18.94 11.40 0.22
N ARG A 72 -18.31 10.27 -0.01
CA ARG A 72 -16.96 9.96 0.44
C ARG A 72 -16.11 9.43 -0.71
N VAL A 73 -14.84 9.77 -0.72
CA VAL A 73 -13.90 9.36 -1.75
C VAL A 73 -12.65 8.73 -1.13
N ALA A 74 -12.31 7.51 -1.52
CA ALA A 74 -11.03 6.87 -1.24
C ALA A 74 -10.21 6.76 -2.53
N SER A 75 -9.03 7.36 -2.58
CA SER A 75 -8.11 7.21 -3.71
C SER A 75 -6.92 6.34 -3.32
N LEU A 76 -6.84 5.15 -3.89
CA LEU A 76 -5.68 4.26 -3.79
C LEU A 76 -4.75 4.40 -5.01
N ALA A 77 -4.96 5.42 -5.81
CA ALA A 77 -4.05 5.79 -6.88
C ALA A 77 -2.75 6.42 -6.32
N HIS A 78 -1.69 6.39 -7.12
CA HIS A 78 -0.43 7.01 -6.72
C HIS A 78 -0.60 8.52 -6.47
N ALA A 79 0.07 9.05 -5.45
CA ALA A 79 -0.04 10.46 -5.02
C ALA A 79 0.26 11.50 -6.12
N ARG A 80 0.98 11.13 -7.20
CA ARG A 80 1.19 11.98 -8.37
C ARG A 80 -0.13 12.47 -9.00
N HIS A 81 -1.22 11.73 -8.81
CA HIS A 81 -2.54 12.06 -9.33
C HIS A 81 -3.40 12.86 -8.34
N ALA A 82 -2.82 13.31 -7.20
CA ALA A 82 -3.57 14.01 -6.17
C ALA A 82 -4.26 15.28 -6.70
N GLN A 83 -3.56 16.08 -7.54
CA GLN A 83 -4.15 17.29 -8.12
C GLN A 83 -5.34 16.95 -9.04
N ALA A 84 -5.20 15.97 -9.93
CA ALA A 84 -6.29 15.56 -10.82
C ALA A 84 -7.52 15.03 -10.04
N LEU A 85 -7.29 14.36 -8.91
CA LEU A 85 -8.36 13.96 -8.01
C LEU A 85 -9.03 15.18 -7.37
N ILE A 86 -8.25 16.12 -6.82
CA ILE A 86 -8.75 17.33 -6.15
C ILE A 86 -9.67 18.12 -7.09
N ASP A 87 -9.23 18.32 -8.34
CA ASP A 87 -9.97 19.08 -9.36
C ASP A 87 -11.27 18.36 -9.80
N ALA A 88 -11.36 17.06 -9.59
CA ALA A 88 -12.51 16.24 -9.97
C ALA A 88 -13.52 15.99 -8.83
N LEU A 89 -13.20 16.38 -7.60
CA LEU A 89 -14.08 16.13 -6.45
C LEU A 89 -15.43 16.84 -6.60
N PRO A 90 -16.55 16.18 -6.23
CA PRO A 90 -17.85 16.82 -6.24
C PRO A 90 -17.94 17.90 -5.13
N ALA A 91 -18.66 18.96 -5.41
CA ALA A 91 -19.01 19.95 -4.38
C ALA A 91 -19.75 19.25 -3.23
N GLY A 92 -19.32 19.52 -1.99
CA GLY A 92 -19.94 18.89 -0.81
C GLY A 92 -19.49 17.45 -0.50
N CYS A 93 -18.41 16.96 -1.13
CA CYS A 93 -17.78 15.71 -0.69
C CYS A 93 -17.41 15.82 0.80
N ALA A 94 -18.04 14.98 1.62
CA ALA A 94 -17.90 15.06 3.07
C ALA A 94 -16.56 14.53 3.57
N ARG A 95 -15.92 13.60 2.82
CA ARG A 95 -14.67 12.99 3.27
C ARG A 95 -13.81 12.47 2.10
N VAL A 96 -12.52 12.82 2.14
CA VAL A 96 -11.54 12.38 1.14
C VAL A 96 -10.36 11.70 1.83
N VAL A 97 -10.06 10.46 1.45
CA VAL A 97 -8.88 9.71 1.92
C VAL A 97 -7.98 9.42 0.73
N VAL A 98 -6.74 9.89 0.78
CA VAL A 98 -5.80 9.78 -0.34
C VAL A 98 -4.60 8.93 0.06
N THR A 99 -4.13 8.11 -0.87
CA THR A 99 -2.91 7.33 -0.68
C THR A 99 -1.67 8.14 -0.97
N GLY A 100 -0.83 8.28 0.04
CA GLY A 100 0.57 8.66 -0.09
C GLY A 100 1.50 7.44 -0.05
N SER A 101 2.66 7.60 0.55
CA SER A 101 3.62 6.51 0.78
C SER A 101 4.67 6.94 1.78
N THR A 102 5.12 6.03 2.65
CA THR A 102 6.32 6.26 3.48
C THR A 102 7.59 6.43 2.65
N ARG A 103 7.55 6.19 1.34
CA ARG A 103 8.65 6.51 0.42
C ARG A 103 9.05 7.99 0.45
N ARG A 104 8.12 8.90 0.81
CA ARG A 104 8.41 10.33 0.99
C ARG A 104 9.55 10.63 1.98
N PHE A 105 9.79 9.72 2.91
CA PHE A 105 10.82 9.88 3.94
C PHE A 105 12.22 9.42 3.52
N THR A 106 12.38 8.83 2.32
CA THR A 106 13.70 8.42 1.82
C THR A 106 14.64 9.61 1.70
N ARG A 107 15.88 9.38 2.07
CA ARG A 107 17.01 10.31 1.90
C ARG A 107 17.72 10.12 0.58
N LEU A 108 17.40 9.05 -0.14
CA LEU A 108 17.95 8.75 -1.44
C LEU A 108 17.24 9.59 -2.54
N PRO A 109 17.95 10.01 -3.59
CA PRO A 109 17.32 10.58 -4.76
C PRO A 109 16.29 9.59 -5.35
N ASP A 110 15.02 9.99 -5.39
CA ASP A 110 13.92 9.12 -5.78
C ASP A 110 12.75 9.95 -6.36
N PRO A 111 12.58 9.96 -7.69
CA PRO A 111 11.50 10.71 -8.34
C PRO A 111 10.09 10.31 -7.84
N ALA A 112 9.91 9.05 -7.43
CA ALA A 112 8.63 8.62 -6.88
C ALA A 112 8.38 9.20 -5.48
N ALA A 113 9.42 9.40 -4.67
CA ALA A 113 9.30 10.09 -3.39
C ALA A 113 8.96 11.58 -3.58
N GLU A 114 9.56 12.22 -4.59
CA GLU A 114 9.25 13.61 -4.93
C GLU A 114 7.79 13.76 -5.38
N ALA A 115 7.31 12.84 -6.21
CA ALA A 115 5.91 12.81 -6.62
C ALA A 115 4.95 12.64 -5.42
N VAL A 116 5.33 11.85 -4.41
CA VAL A 116 4.53 11.71 -3.17
C VAL A 116 4.52 13.03 -2.39
N ARG A 117 5.69 13.69 -2.22
CA ARG A 117 5.78 14.99 -1.53
C ARG A 117 4.97 16.08 -2.24
N ALA A 118 5.03 16.12 -3.58
CA ALA A 118 4.25 17.06 -4.38
C ALA A 118 2.73 16.83 -4.22
N GLY A 119 2.29 15.58 -4.26
CA GLY A 119 0.88 15.21 -4.06
C GLY A 119 0.38 15.54 -2.65
N GLU A 120 1.21 15.31 -1.63
CA GLU A 120 0.92 15.70 -0.25
C GLU A 120 0.77 17.21 -0.11
N ALA A 121 1.69 17.98 -0.69
CA ALA A 121 1.61 19.44 -0.67
C ALA A 121 0.36 19.96 -1.41
N ALA A 122 -0.03 19.32 -2.51
CA ALA A 122 -1.27 19.67 -3.23
C ALA A 122 -2.50 19.38 -2.35
N PHE A 123 -2.56 18.22 -1.71
CA PHE A 123 -3.67 17.85 -0.83
C PHE A 123 -3.78 18.78 0.39
N ALA A 124 -2.65 19.12 1.01
CA ALA A 124 -2.63 20.06 2.15
C ALA A 124 -3.12 21.47 1.77
N ARG A 125 -2.71 21.98 0.58
CA ARG A 125 -3.18 23.29 0.10
C ARG A 125 -4.67 23.32 -0.21
N ALA A 126 -5.24 22.21 -0.61
CA ALA A 126 -6.66 22.13 -0.97
C ALA A 126 -7.59 22.24 0.25
N GLY A 127 -7.10 22.08 1.49
CA GLY A 127 -7.89 22.23 2.70
C GLY A 127 -9.12 21.33 2.78
N LEU A 128 -9.09 20.17 2.12
CA LEU A 128 -10.22 19.26 2.01
C LEU A 128 -10.55 18.57 3.34
N PRO A 129 -11.82 18.19 3.57
CA PRO A 129 -12.23 17.41 4.72
C PRO A 129 -11.72 15.97 4.56
N GLY A 130 -10.48 15.70 4.97
CA GLY A 130 -9.88 14.40 4.72
C GLY A 130 -8.48 14.26 5.26
N VAL A 131 -7.85 13.16 4.88
CA VAL A 131 -6.50 12.80 5.31
C VAL A 131 -5.74 12.04 4.23
N MET A 132 -4.43 12.23 4.16
CA MET A 132 -3.54 11.39 3.37
C MET A 132 -2.95 10.30 4.26
N LEU A 133 -3.04 9.05 3.80
CA LEU A 133 -2.44 7.89 4.48
C LEU A 133 -1.14 7.52 3.79
N HIS A 134 -0.05 7.37 4.57
CA HIS A 134 1.25 6.92 4.10
C HIS A 134 1.52 5.46 4.48
N PRO A 135 1.04 4.48 3.73
CA PRO A 135 1.35 3.09 4.01
C PRO A 135 2.84 2.82 3.81
N SER A 136 3.38 1.97 4.69
CA SER A 136 4.71 1.39 4.57
C SER A 136 4.71 0.22 3.58
N MET A 137 5.57 -0.78 3.76
CA MET A 137 5.59 -1.98 2.92
C MET A 137 4.33 -2.82 3.15
N ILE A 138 3.31 -2.66 2.29
CA ILE A 138 2.09 -3.46 2.36
C ILE A 138 2.39 -4.89 1.93
N TYR A 139 1.96 -5.87 2.73
CA TYR A 139 2.04 -7.30 2.42
C TYR A 139 0.74 -8.02 2.76
N GLY A 140 0.63 -9.29 2.38
CA GLY A 140 -0.51 -10.15 2.72
C GLY A 140 -1.46 -10.44 1.56
N ALA A 141 -1.45 -9.65 0.51
CA ALA A 141 -2.19 -9.96 -0.72
C ALA A 141 -1.50 -11.11 -1.50
N PRO A 142 -2.26 -11.94 -2.28
CA PRO A 142 -1.66 -13.02 -3.07
C PRO A 142 -0.71 -12.52 -4.17
N ASP A 143 -0.84 -11.26 -4.57
CA ASP A 143 -0.01 -10.61 -5.61
C ASP A 143 0.92 -9.53 -5.04
N ASP A 144 1.16 -9.50 -3.71
CA ASP A 144 2.19 -8.59 -3.17
C ASP A 144 3.57 -8.95 -3.76
N ARG A 145 4.38 -7.92 -4.03
CA ARG A 145 5.67 -8.13 -4.69
C ARG A 145 6.81 -8.39 -3.72
N ASN A 146 6.71 -7.89 -2.49
CA ASN A 146 7.81 -7.88 -1.54
C ASN A 146 7.93 -9.22 -0.82
N VAL A 147 6.93 -9.59 -0.03
CA VAL A 147 6.95 -10.81 0.77
C VAL A 147 6.82 -12.05 -0.11
N ASN A 148 6.02 -12.01 -1.19
CA ASN A 148 5.96 -13.12 -2.14
C ASN A 148 7.29 -13.40 -2.85
N ARG A 149 8.09 -12.37 -3.13
CA ARG A 149 9.44 -12.55 -3.68
C ARG A 149 10.34 -13.26 -2.67
N LEU A 150 10.26 -12.89 -1.38
CA LEU A 150 11.01 -13.57 -0.32
C LEU A 150 10.54 -15.00 -0.13
N LEU A 151 9.24 -15.27 -0.11
CA LEU A 151 8.69 -16.63 -0.02
C LEU A 151 9.18 -17.50 -1.18
N ARG A 152 9.17 -16.99 -2.42
CA ARG A 152 9.72 -17.70 -3.58
C ARG A 152 11.22 -17.95 -3.45
N LEU A 153 11.98 -16.96 -2.96
CA LEU A 153 13.42 -17.08 -2.76
C LEU A 153 13.75 -18.15 -1.72
N VAL A 154 13.04 -18.14 -0.58
CA VAL A 154 13.17 -19.13 0.49
C VAL A 154 12.80 -20.55 0.01
N ARG A 155 11.81 -20.69 -0.87
CA ARG A 155 11.49 -22.00 -1.47
C ARG A 155 12.59 -22.51 -2.39
N ALA A 156 13.19 -21.62 -3.18
CA ALA A 156 14.17 -21.98 -4.20
C ALA A 156 15.59 -22.12 -3.67
N ARG A 157 15.94 -21.49 -2.56
CA ARG A 157 17.32 -21.37 -2.08
C ARG A 157 17.45 -21.68 -0.61
N ARG A 158 18.53 -22.39 -0.24
CA ARG A 158 18.92 -22.64 1.16
C ARG A 158 19.92 -21.59 1.68
N VAL A 159 20.56 -20.85 0.77
CA VAL A 159 21.50 -19.80 1.09
C VAL A 159 20.98 -18.50 0.45
N ILE A 160 20.82 -17.45 1.26
CA ILE A 160 20.25 -16.19 0.82
C ILE A 160 21.27 -15.07 1.13
N PRO A 161 21.89 -14.49 0.10
CA PRO A 161 22.75 -13.34 0.29
C PRO A 161 21.90 -12.12 0.58
N LEU A 162 22.21 -11.39 1.65
CA LEU A 162 21.56 -10.13 1.99
C LEU A 162 22.58 -8.99 2.07
N PRO A 163 22.19 -7.79 1.61
CA PRO A 163 23.02 -6.59 1.79
C PRO A 163 23.32 -6.39 3.27
N ASP A 164 24.60 -6.30 3.61
CA ASP A 164 25.10 -6.11 4.97
C ASP A 164 24.48 -7.07 6.01
N GLY A 165 24.20 -8.31 5.60
CA GLY A 165 23.58 -9.33 6.43
C GLY A 165 22.09 -9.10 6.72
N GLY A 166 21.46 -8.16 6.06
CA GLY A 166 20.04 -7.84 6.27
C GLY A 166 19.76 -7.12 7.59
N ARG A 167 20.74 -6.38 8.13
CA ARG A 167 20.60 -5.65 9.40
C ARG A 167 19.66 -4.45 9.33
N HIS A 168 19.45 -3.91 8.13
CA HIS A 168 18.58 -2.74 7.93
C HIS A 168 17.12 -3.08 8.21
N ARG A 169 16.41 -2.10 8.78
CA ARG A 169 15.07 -2.27 9.29
C ARG A 169 14.00 -1.83 8.31
N VAL A 170 12.91 -2.58 8.29
CA VAL A 170 11.67 -2.28 7.59
C VAL A 170 10.50 -2.46 8.54
N GLN A 171 9.36 -1.87 8.22
CA GLN A 171 8.17 -1.95 9.07
C GLN A 171 6.95 -2.33 8.21
N PRO A 172 6.84 -3.63 7.83
CA PRO A 172 5.75 -4.10 6.98
C PRO A 172 4.39 -3.96 7.67
N VAL A 173 3.36 -3.61 6.90
CA VAL A 173 1.98 -3.54 7.37
C VAL A 173 1.11 -4.53 6.59
N PHE A 174 0.24 -5.25 7.31
CA PHE A 174 -0.65 -6.24 6.71
C PHE A 174 -1.78 -5.55 5.93
N VAL A 175 -2.17 -6.13 4.80
CA VAL A 175 -3.16 -5.52 3.90
C VAL A 175 -4.50 -5.23 4.59
N ASP A 176 -4.97 -6.13 5.47
CA ASP A 176 -6.23 -5.93 6.19
C ASP A 176 -6.15 -4.73 7.15
N ASP A 177 -5.00 -4.50 7.81
CA ASP A 177 -4.80 -3.35 8.71
C ASP A 177 -4.79 -2.03 7.91
N VAL A 178 -4.25 -2.06 6.70
CA VAL A 178 -4.33 -0.92 5.79
C VAL A 178 -5.78 -0.66 5.39
N VAL A 179 -6.55 -1.70 5.06
CA VAL A 179 -7.97 -1.58 4.72
C VAL A 179 -8.77 -1.00 5.89
N GLU A 180 -8.57 -1.49 7.11
CA GLU A 180 -9.23 -0.94 8.30
C GLU A 180 -8.86 0.52 8.56
N ALA A 181 -7.61 0.90 8.28
CA ALA A 181 -7.18 2.30 8.36
C ALA A 181 -7.93 3.19 7.36
N TYR A 182 -8.15 2.73 6.12
CA TYR A 182 -8.96 3.45 5.13
C TYR A 182 -10.42 3.56 5.56
N VAL A 183 -11.01 2.48 6.04
CA VAL A 183 -12.40 2.47 6.53
C VAL A 183 -12.54 3.45 7.69
N ALA A 184 -11.66 3.36 8.69
CA ALA A 184 -11.67 4.27 9.84
C ALA A 184 -11.49 5.73 9.42
N ALA A 185 -10.60 6.02 8.44
CA ALA A 185 -10.39 7.35 7.92
C ALA A 185 -11.60 7.91 7.16
N LEU A 186 -12.40 7.05 6.52
CA LEU A 186 -13.65 7.43 5.85
C LEU A 186 -14.81 7.65 6.83
N GLU A 187 -14.86 6.90 7.92
CA GLU A 187 -15.97 6.91 8.90
C GLU A 187 -15.80 7.97 10.00
N ARG A 188 -14.56 8.21 10.42
CA ARG A 188 -14.30 9.15 11.52
C ARG A 188 -14.28 10.59 11.03
N GLU A 189 -14.98 11.46 11.73
CA GLU A 189 -14.87 12.91 11.61
C GLU A 189 -13.57 13.38 12.29
N THR A 190 -12.43 13.07 11.67
CA THR A 190 -11.17 13.68 12.11
C THR A 190 -11.01 15.03 11.41
N ALA A 191 -10.67 16.07 12.17
CA ALA A 191 -10.31 17.35 11.58
C ALA A 191 -9.24 17.19 10.48
N PRO A 192 -9.20 18.03 9.46
CA PRO A 192 -8.07 18.11 8.56
C PRO A 192 -6.78 18.17 9.37
N GLY A 193 -5.83 17.32 9.05
CA GLY A 193 -4.61 17.23 9.85
C GLY A 193 -3.44 16.64 9.06
N PRO A 194 -2.27 16.51 9.69
CA PRO A 194 -1.11 15.95 9.02
C PRO A 194 -1.42 14.54 8.51
N PRO A 195 -0.69 14.09 7.46
CA PRO A 195 -0.79 12.74 6.95
C PRO A 195 -0.50 11.71 8.04
N ILE A 196 -1.18 10.56 7.99
CA ILE A 196 -1.01 9.48 8.96
C ILE A 196 -0.16 8.38 8.34
N VAL A 197 0.89 7.97 9.05
CA VAL A 197 1.69 6.80 8.68
C VAL A 197 0.94 5.52 9.05
N ILE A 198 0.84 4.61 8.07
CA ILE A 198 0.22 3.29 8.25
C ILE A 198 1.34 2.25 8.16
N ALA A 199 1.81 1.79 9.31
CA ALA A 199 2.95 0.87 9.42
C ALA A 199 2.64 -0.27 10.40
N GLY A 200 3.44 -1.33 10.34
CA GLY A 200 3.38 -2.41 11.34
C GLY A 200 3.69 -1.90 12.75
N PRO A 201 3.45 -2.70 13.81
CA PRO A 201 3.59 -2.25 15.19
C PRO A 201 5.04 -1.93 15.56
N GLU A 202 5.99 -2.61 14.95
CA GLU A 202 7.42 -2.49 15.22
C GLU A 202 8.26 -2.69 13.96
N PRO A 203 9.44 -2.08 13.88
CA PRO A 203 10.39 -2.34 12.80
C PRO A 203 11.09 -3.69 13.00
N ILE A 204 11.24 -4.43 11.92
CA ILE A 204 11.99 -5.69 11.88
C ILE A 204 13.16 -5.60 10.90
N THR A 205 14.23 -6.38 11.11
CA THR A 205 15.33 -6.44 10.13
C THR A 205 14.93 -7.26 8.90
N TYR A 206 15.54 -6.99 7.74
CA TYR A 206 15.36 -7.85 6.56
C TYR A 206 15.73 -9.31 6.87
N ALA A 207 16.76 -9.55 7.68
CA ALA A 207 17.14 -10.89 8.13
C ALA A 207 16.00 -11.56 8.94
N ALA A 208 15.37 -10.83 9.86
CA ALA A 208 14.22 -11.33 10.62
C ALA A 208 13.02 -11.61 9.69
N MET A 209 12.77 -10.75 8.70
CA MET A 209 11.70 -10.96 7.73
C MET A 209 11.92 -12.22 6.88
N VAL A 210 13.18 -12.47 6.45
CA VAL A 210 13.55 -13.71 5.72
C VAL A 210 13.38 -14.94 6.59
N ARG A 211 13.82 -14.89 7.87
CA ARG A 211 13.65 -16.00 8.81
C ARG A 211 12.18 -16.31 9.07
N ALA A 212 11.35 -15.30 9.28
CA ALA A 212 9.91 -15.49 9.45
C ALA A 212 9.26 -16.13 8.20
N CYS A 213 9.68 -15.73 6.99
CA CYS A 213 9.23 -16.39 5.76
C CYS A 213 9.70 -17.86 5.67
N ALA A 214 10.90 -18.17 6.15
CA ALA A 214 11.42 -19.54 6.18
C ALA A 214 10.64 -20.41 7.18
N GLU A 215 10.39 -19.90 8.37
CA GLU A 215 9.59 -20.54 9.40
C GLU A 215 8.16 -20.83 8.91
N ALA A 216 7.51 -19.84 8.27
CA ALA A 216 6.16 -20.01 7.73
C ALA A 216 6.05 -21.09 6.63
N LEU A 217 7.18 -21.44 6.00
CA LEU A 217 7.29 -22.49 4.98
C LEU A 217 7.92 -23.79 5.50
N ASP A 218 8.17 -23.89 6.80
CA ASP A 218 8.93 -25.00 7.42
C ASP A 218 10.27 -25.28 6.71
N ARG A 219 11.03 -24.19 6.45
CA ARG A 219 12.32 -24.26 5.75
C ARG A 219 13.44 -23.70 6.61
N ARG A 220 14.64 -24.24 6.44
CA ARG A 220 15.86 -23.67 7.03
C ARG A 220 16.66 -22.96 5.94
N VAL A 221 17.07 -21.73 6.21
CA VAL A 221 17.89 -20.90 5.31
C VAL A 221 19.08 -20.34 6.06
N ALA A 222 20.23 -20.30 5.40
CA ALA A 222 21.41 -19.60 5.86
C ALA A 222 21.45 -18.22 5.21
N ILE A 223 21.60 -17.17 6.03
CA ILE A 223 21.77 -15.80 5.54
C ILE A 223 23.27 -15.51 5.46
N VAL A 224 23.74 -15.14 4.28
CA VAL A 224 25.14 -14.77 4.04
C VAL A 224 25.24 -13.24 3.90
N PRO A 225 26.02 -12.58 4.76
CA PRO A 225 26.24 -11.14 4.64
C PRO A 225 27.13 -10.84 3.43
N LEU A 226 26.67 -9.99 2.53
CA LEU A 226 27.48 -9.46 1.45
C LEU A 226 27.48 -7.92 1.54
N PRO A 227 28.64 -7.28 1.27
CA PRO A 227 28.68 -5.82 1.22
C PRO A 227 27.67 -5.28 0.21
N ALA A 228 26.85 -4.32 0.62
CA ALA A 228 25.79 -3.74 -0.25
C ALA A 228 26.40 -3.19 -1.56
N GLY A 229 27.56 -2.54 -1.50
CA GLY A 229 28.25 -2.04 -2.69
C GLY A 229 28.59 -3.13 -3.72
N ALA A 230 29.05 -4.30 -3.26
CA ALA A 230 29.35 -5.43 -4.14
C ALA A 230 28.06 -5.98 -4.82
N LEU A 231 26.96 -6.09 -4.08
CA LEU A 231 25.68 -6.52 -4.63
C LEU A 231 25.12 -5.52 -5.65
N ILE A 232 25.24 -4.20 -5.38
CA ILE A 232 24.84 -3.13 -6.30
C ILE A 232 25.67 -3.20 -7.58
N ALA A 233 27.00 -3.37 -7.48
CA ALA A 233 27.89 -3.50 -8.63
C ALA A 233 27.52 -4.74 -9.48
N ALA A 234 27.35 -5.89 -8.82
CA ALA A 234 26.94 -7.14 -9.49
C ALA A 234 25.58 -6.98 -10.21
N ALA A 235 24.59 -6.31 -9.57
CA ALA A 235 23.30 -6.07 -10.19
C ALA A 235 23.39 -5.17 -11.43
N ARG A 236 24.26 -4.15 -11.41
CA ARG A 236 24.51 -3.29 -12.57
C ARG A 236 25.16 -4.05 -13.73
N VAL A 237 26.18 -4.86 -13.44
CA VAL A 237 26.85 -5.70 -14.45
C VAL A 237 25.87 -6.71 -15.04
N ALA A 238 25.13 -7.42 -14.21
CA ALA A 238 24.12 -8.37 -14.67
C ALA A 238 23.09 -7.71 -15.62
N ARG A 239 22.60 -6.51 -15.26
CA ARG A 239 21.69 -5.74 -16.10
C ARG A 239 22.33 -5.37 -17.44
N ALA A 240 23.60 -4.93 -17.45
CA ALA A 240 24.33 -4.61 -18.67
C ALA A 240 24.52 -5.83 -19.59
N LEU A 241 24.61 -7.05 -19.02
CA LEU A 241 24.70 -8.32 -19.74
C LEU A 241 23.32 -8.94 -20.07
N GLY A 242 22.22 -8.25 -19.80
CA GLY A 242 20.86 -8.76 -20.03
C GLY A 242 20.41 -9.88 -19.07
N ILE A 243 21.15 -10.10 -17.96
CA ILE A 243 20.83 -11.14 -16.95
C ILE A 243 19.80 -10.57 -15.98
N ALA A 244 18.64 -11.21 -15.90
CA ALA A 244 17.59 -10.85 -14.93
C ALA A 244 17.95 -11.37 -13.52
N LEU A 245 18.12 -10.45 -12.58
CA LEU A 245 18.26 -10.76 -11.17
C LEU A 245 16.93 -10.51 -10.42
N PRO A 246 16.72 -11.16 -9.27
CA PRO A 246 15.51 -10.99 -8.47
C PRO A 246 15.37 -9.58 -7.87
N PHE A 247 16.46 -8.81 -7.76
CA PHE A 247 16.50 -7.44 -7.27
C PHE A 247 17.40 -6.57 -8.15
N ASP A 248 16.95 -5.34 -8.43
CA ASP A 248 17.77 -4.36 -9.15
C ASP A 248 18.69 -3.58 -8.18
N ALA A 249 19.64 -2.83 -8.76
CA ALA A 249 20.63 -2.06 -7.98
C ALA A 249 19.97 -1.00 -7.09
N ASP A 250 18.88 -0.38 -7.56
CA ASP A 250 18.16 0.64 -6.79
C ASP A 250 17.31 0.02 -5.67
N GLU A 251 16.74 -1.17 -5.90
CA GLU A 251 16.06 -1.93 -4.84
C GLU A 251 17.04 -2.32 -3.74
N ILE A 252 18.25 -2.80 -4.09
CA ILE A 252 19.31 -3.13 -3.14
C ILE A 252 19.73 -1.87 -2.36
N ARG A 253 19.96 -0.75 -3.06
CA ARG A 253 20.31 0.52 -2.40
C ARG A 253 19.22 0.97 -1.44
N ARG A 254 17.94 0.91 -1.82
CA ARG A 254 16.83 1.23 -0.93
C ARG A 254 16.68 0.28 0.26
N ALA A 255 17.16 -0.96 0.12
CA ALA A 255 17.17 -1.93 1.22
C ALA A 255 18.24 -1.64 2.27
N THR A 256 19.21 -0.75 2.00
CA THR A 256 20.21 -0.30 2.97
C THR A 256 19.76 0.95 3.77
N GLU A 257 18.55 1.43 3.56
CA GLU A 257 17.97 2.53 4.31
C GLU A 257 16.99 2.00 5.36
N ASP A 258 17.19 2.36 6.62
CA ASP A 258 16.25 2.02 7.69
C ASP A 258 14.90 2.73 7.46
N LYS A 259 13.82 1.95 7.53
CA LYS A 259 12.43 2.41 7.38
C LYS A 259 11.68 2.14 8.67
N VAL A 260 11.86 3.06 9.61
CA VAL A 260 11.31 3.01 10.97
C VAL A 260 10.33 4.16 11.12
N PHE A 261 9.11 3.86 11.53
CA PHE A 261 8.02 4.81 11.63
C PHE A 261 7.29 4.63 12.97
N ASP A 262 6.71 5.71 13.48
CA ASP A 262 5.81 5.64 14.62
C ASP A 262 4.36 5.40 14.14
N PRO A 263 3.73 4.28 14.50
CA PRO A 263 2.32 4.03 14.21
C PRO A 263 1.36 4.64 15.26
N GLY A 264 1.82 5.51 16.14
CA GLY A 264 1.02 6.12 17.21
C GLY A 264 -0.22 6.80 16.67
N GLU A 265 -0.09 7.67 15.69
CA GLU A 265 -1.23 8.36 15.06
C GLU A 265 -2.26 7.42 14.40
N MET A 266 -1.80 6.28 13.86
CA MET A 266 -2.70 5.25 13.33
C MET A 266 -3.61 4.69 14.43
N ARG A 267 -3.07 4.50 15.63
CA ARG A 267 -3.84 4.01 16.80
C ARG A 267 -4.74 5.11 17.37
N GLU A 268 -4.21 6.29 17.57
CA GLU A 268 -4.91 7.40 18.23
C GLU A 268 -6.02 7.99 17.36
N ARG A 269 -5.70 8.32 16.10
CA ARG A 269 -6.64 9.00 15.19
C ARG A 269 -7.58 8.06 14.47
N LEU A 270 -7.11 6.84 14.12
CA LEU A 270 -7.93 5.87 13.41
C LEU A 270 -8.45 4.73 14.31
N GLY A 271 -7.86 4.51 15.49
CA GLY A 271 -8.23 3.42 16.39
C GLY A 271 -7.81 2.05 15.83
N VAL A 272 -6.86 2.01 14.92
CA VAL A 272 -6.39 0.79 14.28
C VAL A 272 -5.04 0.39 14.87
N SER A 273 -4.98 -0.79 15.46
CA SER A 273 -3.74 -1.39 15.98
C SER A 273 -3.23 -2.39 14.95
N PRO A 274 -2.09 -2.11 14.30
CA PRO A 274 -1.54 -3.02 13.31
C PRO A 274 -1.04 -4.30 13.96
N ARG A 275 -1.16 -5.43 13.26
CA ARG A 275 -0.68 -6.73 13.73
C ARG A 275 0.81 -6.96 13.46
N PRO A 276 1.49 -7.76 14.30
CA PRO A 276 2.87 -8.16 14.08
C PRO A 276 3.07 -8.89 12.75
N PHE A 277 4.26 -8.75 12.15
CA PHE A 277 4.57 -9.35 10.85
C PHE A 277 4.35 -10.87 10.82
N ALA A 278 4.79 -11.59 11.85
CA ALA A 278 4.63 -13.03 11.93
C ALA A 278 3.14 -13.47 11.98
N GLU A 279 2.29 -12.68 12.63
CA GLU A 279 0.85 -12.94 12.65
C GLU A 279 0.20 -12.75 11.29
N GLY A 280 0.47 -11.62 10.63
CA GLY A 280 -0.04 -11.36 9.29
C GLY A 280 0.47 -12.38 8.27
N LEU A 281 1.71 -12.87 8.42
CA LEU A 281 2.26 -13.91 7.57
C LEU A 281 1.55 -15.26 7.76
N ARG A 282 1.24 -15.64 9.01
CA ARG A 282 0.43 -16.83 9.31
C ARG A 282 -0.96 -16.74 8.66
N LEU A 283 -1.63 -15.60 8.79
CA LEU A 283 -2.93 -15.36 8.16
C LEU A 283 -2.85 -15.45 6.62
N LYS A 284 -1.78 -14.89 6.03
CA LYS A 284 -1.53 -15.00 4.59
C LYS A 284 -1.42 -16.47 4.16
N CYS A 285 -0.64 -17.27 4.88
CA CYS A 285 -0.46 -18.70 4.57
C CYS A 285 -1.75 -19.50 4.80
N ALA A 286 -2.50 -19.22 5.86
CA ALA A 286 -3.79 -19.86 6.12
C ALA A 286 -4.83 -19.61 5.00
N ARG A 287 -4.72 -18.46 4.29
CA ARG A 287 -5.53 -18.15 3.09
C ARG A 287 -5.01 -18.83 1.81
N GLY A 288 -3.96 -19.64 1.87
CA GLY A 288 -3.34 -20.25 0.70
C GLY A 288 -2.52 -19.29 -0.17
N TRP A 289 -2.09 -18.15 0.37
CA TRP A 289 -1.41 -17.09 -0.38
C TRP A 289 0.12 -17.05 -0.14
N CYS A 290 0.67 -18.06 0.50
CA CYS A 290 2.13 -18.26 0.69
C CYS A 290 2.77 -19.05 -0.42
#